data_c663f8bf5b174ad348052fd582b27f6d
#
_entry.id   c663f8bf5b174ad348052fd582b27f6d
#
_cell.length_a   1.000
_cell.length_b   1.000
_cell.length_c   1.000
_cell.angle_alpha   90.00
_cell.angle_beta   90.00
_cell.angle_gamma   90.00
#
_symmetry.space_group_name_H-M   'P 1'
#
loop_
_entity.id
_entity.type
_entity.pdbx_description
1 polymer ?
#
loop_
_entity_poly.entity_id
_entity_poly.type
_entity_poly.pdbx_seq_one_letter_code
_entity_poly.pdbx_strand_id
1 'polypeptide(L)'
;MDYLQQGLERFKQEHGSEVPPQRRQAGAPRPVPPPIVYTSTKTVELTDETMRTQRLITGFEGGAFVDAFKMLRTQVVKQCRQNGWNVLGVTSPTPHEGKTLTAVNLSLALAMDLAHTVLLVDADMHRPAVHQAFGMDSCPGLTEHLFDEVPLEQLLIHPGIGRFVFLPGGRVIANSAEALASPKMAVLVEELKHRYPARLLVFDLPPLLSRADVLGFVPHIDALLL
;
A
#
# COMPACT_ATOMS: atom_id res chain seq x y z
N MET A 1 38.59 8.25 -25.85
CA MET A 1 38.33 8.17 -24.41
C MET A 1 38.43 9.57 -23.82
N ASP A 2 37.46 10.48 -23.99
CA ASP A 2 37.66 11.80 -23.37
C ASP A 2 36.40 12.65 -23.21
N TYR A 3 35.28 12.26 -23.72
CA TYR A 3 34.07 13.09 -23.57
C TYR A 3 33.45 13.07 -22.17
N LEU A 4 33.62 11.99 -21.43
CA LEU A 4 33.13 11.85 -20.06
C LEU A 4 33.99 12.67 -19.07
N GLN A 5 35.30 12.71 -19.22
CA GLN A 5 36.19 13.51 -18.41
C GLN A 5 35.98 15.00 -18.62
N GLN A 6 35.87 15.43 -19.89
CA GLN A 6 35.58 16.84 -20.22
C GLN A 6 34.20 17.29 -19.70
N GLY A 7 33.19 16.41 -19.74
CA GLY A 7 31.87 16.67 -19.16
C GLY A 7 31.91 16.84 -17.64
N LEU A 8 32.70 16.02 -16.96
CA LEU A 8 32.87 16.11 -15.50
C LEU A 8 33.63 17.36 -15.06
N GLU A 9 34.62 17.79 -15.83
CA GLU A 9 35.39 19.01 -15.56
C GLU A 9 34.54 20.28 -15.78
N ARG A 10 33.73 20.32 -16.86
CA ARG A 10 32.78 21.42 -17.09
C ARG A 10 31.73 21.51 -15.95
N PHE A 11 31.18 20.39 -15.53
CA PHE A 11 30.23 20.34 -14.40
C PHE A 11 30.84 20.87 -13.09
N LYS A 12 32.13 20.56 -12.83
CA LYS A 12 32.85 21.07 -11.67
C LYS A 12 33.16 22.57 -11.76
N GLN A 13 33.37 23.11 -12.98
CA GLN A 13 33.62 24.53 -13.18
C GLN A 13 32.34 25.38 -13.10
N GLU A 14 31.21 24.87 -13.56
CA GLU A 14 29.92 25.59 -13.54
C GLU A 14 29.21 25.59 -12.17
N HIS A 15 29.50 24.60 -11.31
CA HIS A 15 28.82 24.44 -10.02
C HIS A 15 29.75 24.60 -8.82
N GLY A 16 30.71 25.51 -8.90
CA GLY A 16 31.68 25.90 -7.89
C GLY A 16 31.62 25.13 -6.58
N SER A 17 32.75 24.75 -6.00
CA SER A 17 32.96 23.97 -4.78
C SER A 17 31.92 24.16 -3.70
N GLU A 18 30.77 23.50 -3.82
CA GLU A 18 29.86 23.31 -2.71
C GLU A 18 30.53 22.34 -1.71
N VAL A 19 30.60 22.80 -0.49
CA VAL A 19 31.04 22.03 0.68
C VAL A 19 30.41 20.64 0.62
N PRO A 20 31.19 19.55 0.70
CA PRO A 20 30.64 18.20 0.62
C PRO A 20 29.57 18.07 1.70
N PRO A 21 28.38 17.53 1.36
CA PRO A 21 27.32 17.39 2.33
C PRO A 21 27.88 16.61 3.51
N GLN A 22 27.81 17.20 4.70
CA GLN A 22 28.20 16.52 5.93
C GLN A 22 27.51 15.15 5.92
N ARG A 23 28.30 14.07 5.95
CA ARG A 23 27.78 12.71 6.12
C ARG A 23 26.87 12.76 7.34
N ARG A 24 25.57 12.78 7.10
CA ARG A 24 24.59 12.55 8.16
C ARG A 24 24.99 11.22 8.77
N GLN A 25 25.40 11.25 10.03
CA GLN A 25 25.69 10.04 10.80
C GLN A 25 24.53 9.07 10.56
N ALA A 26 24.85 7.88 10.09
CA ALA A 26 23.88 6.81 9.93
C ALA A 26 23.17 6.66 11.27
N GLY A 27 21.92 7.05 11.34
CA GLY A 27 21.13 6.95 12.55
C GLY A 27 21.22 5.51 13.07
N ALA A 28 21.30 5.36 14.38
CA ALA A 28 21.35 4.05 15.02
C ALA A 28 20.28 3.13 14.41
N PRO A 29 20.57 1.83 14.18
CA PRO A 29 19.62 0.90 13.63
C PRO A 29 18.33 0.97 14.45
N ARG A 30 17.21 1.26 13.80
CA ARG A 30 15.93 1.30 14.49
C ARG A 30 15.65 -0.08 15.05
N PRO A 31 15.23 -0.18 16.34
CA PRO A 31 14.88 -1.47 16.91
C PRO A 31 13.82 -2.14 16.04
N VAL A 32 14.03 -3.41 15.69
CA VAL A 32 13.05 -4.24 15.02
C VAL A 32 11.82 -4.30 15.93
N PRO A 33 10.65 -3.83 15.50
CA PRO A 33 9.48 -3.87 16.34
C PRO A 33 9.14 -5.32 16.73
N PRO A 34 8.63 -5.57 17.94
CA PRO A 34 8.30 -6.93 18.39
C PRO A 34 7.32 -7.60 17.42
N PRO A 35 7.29 -8.94 17.35
CA PRO A 35 6.33 -9.66 16.54
C PRO A 35 4.90 -9.27 16.94
N ILE A 36 4.06 -8.99 15.95
CA ILE A 36 2.64 -8.70 16.19
C ILE A 36 1.95 -10.04 16.42
N VAL A 37 1.34 -10.19 17.59
CA VAL A 37 0.47 -11.35 17.86
C VAL A 37 -0.95 -10.98 17.42
N TYR A 38 -1.42 -11.60 16.36
CA TYR A 38 -2.79 -11.44 15.85
C TYR A 38 -3.74 -12.32 16.68
N THR A 39 -4.26 -11.79 17.79
CA THR A 39 -5.11 -12.58 18.71
C THR A 39 -6.57 -12.67 18.27
N SER A 40 -7.04 -11.76 17.42
CA SER A 40 -8.43 -11.69 16.97
C SER A 40 -8.60 -11.58 15.45
N THR A 41 -7.50 -11.49 14.69
CA THR A 41 -7.55 -11.36 13.23
C THR A 41 -7.71 -12.73 12.59
N LYS A 42 -8.69 -12.89 11.70
CA LYS A 42 -8.90 -14.11 10.93
C LYS A 42 -7.67 -14.41 10.07
N THR A 43 -7.09 -15.59 10.23
CA THR A 43 -5.99 -16.05 9.38
C THR A 43 -6.52 -16.94 8.27
N VAL A 44 -6.01 -16.73 7.05
CA VAL A 44 -6.29 -17.53 5.86
C VAL A 44 -4.97 -18.09 5.37
N GLU A 45 -4.89 -19.41 5.18
CA GLU A 45 -3.72 -20.04 4.60
C GLU A 45 -3.81 -19.98 3.07
N LEU A 46 -2.78 -19.43 2.45
CA LEU A 46 -2.66 -19.37 1.00
C LEU A 46 -1.99 -20.62 0.47
N THR A 47 -2.60 -21.22 -0.56
CA THR A 47 -1.95 -22.31 -1.29
C THR A 47 -0.96 -21.78 -2.32
N ASP A 48 0.08 -22.58 -2.65
CA ASP A 48 1.03 -22.23 -3.72
C ASP A 48 0.32 -22.02 -5.06
N GLU A 49 -0.77 -22.75 -5.30
CA GLU A 49 -1.60 -22.61 -6.49
C GLU A 49 -2.28 -21.22 -6.54
N THR A 50 -2.89 -20.78 -5.45
CA THR A 50 -3.49 -19.44 -5.35
C THR A 50 -2.43 -18.37 -5.58
N MET A 51 -1.26 -18.49 -4.94
CA MET A 51 -0.19 -17.50 -5.08
C MET A 51 0.28 -17.37 -6.54
N ARG A 52 0.44 -18.49 -7.26
CA ARG A 52 0.83 -18.48 -8.68
C ARG A 52 -0.27 -17.95 -9.58
N THR A 53 -1.50 -18.44 -9.42
CA THR A 53 -2.65 -18.06 -10.26
C THR A 53 -2.95 -16.57 -10.12
N GLN A 54 -2.91 -16.05 -8.91
CA GLN A 54 -3.17 -14.64 -8.60
C GLN A 54 -1.92 -13.75 -8.75
N ARG A 55 -0.76 -14.33 -9.16
CA ARG A 55 0.51 -13.62 -9.33
C ARG A 55 0.92 -12.84 -8.10
N LEU A 56 0.78 -13.46 -6.92
CA LEU A 56 1.22 -12.84 -5.67
C LEU A 56 2.72 -13.01 -5.49
N ILE A 57 3.41 -11.93 -5.09
CA ILE A 57 4.82 -12.01 -4.71
C ILE A 57 4.94 -12.61 -3.30
N THR A 58 5.69 -13.69 -3.20
CA THR A 58 5.88 -14.42 -1.93
C THR A 58 7.23 -14.14 -1.26
N GLY A 59 8.12 -13.41 -1.93
CA GLY A 59 9.46 -13.12 -1.45
C GLY A 59 10.51 -14.19 -1.73
N PHE A 60 10.09 -15.40 -2.05
CA PHE A 60 10.99 -16.53 -2.36
C PHE A 60 11.25 -16.71 -3.86
N GLU A 61 10.45 -16.09 -4.70
CA GLU A 61 10.57 -16.16 -6.15
C GLU A 61 11.47 -15.03 -6.68
N GLY A 62 12.26 -15.32 -7.70
CA GLY A 62 13.02 -14.35 -8.50
C GLY A 62 12.31 -14.07 -9.82
N GLY A 63 12.72 -13.00 -10.50
CA GLY A 63 12.25 -12.66 -11.84
C GLY A 63 11.85 -11.20 -12.00
N ALA A 64 11.73 -10.77 -13.24
CA ALA A 64 11.51 -9.36 -13.59
C ALA A 64 10.26 -8.75 -12.91
N PHE A 65 9.20 -9.54 -12.75
CA PHE A 65 7.97 -9.10 -12.07
C PHE A 65 8.22 -8.77 -10.59
N VAL A 66 8.87 -9.69 -9.87
CA VAL A 66 9.20 -9.49 -8.44
C VAL A 66 10.18 -8.33 -8.27
N ASP A 67 11.17 -8.24 -9.15
CA ASP A 67 12.18 -7.17 -9.09
C ASP A 67 11.57 -5.80 -9.36
N ALA A 68 10.58 -5.69 -10.26
CA ALA A 68 9.83 -4.47 -10.49
C ALA A 68 9.12 -3.99 -9.19
N PHE A 69 8.47 -4.89 -8.45
CA PHE A 69 7.84 -4.53 -7.19
C PHE A 69 8.84 -4.21 -6.07
N LYS A 70 10.00 -4.85 -6.04
CA LYS A 70 11.10 -4.48 -5.13
C LYS A 70 11.62 -3.07 -5.41
N MET A 71 11.76 -2.69 -6.69
CA MET A 71 12.14 -1.33 -7.08
C MET A 71 11.06 -0.32 -6.71
N LEU A 72 9.79 -0.60 -7.03
CA LEU A 72 8.65 0.24 -6.68
C LEU A 72 8.58 0.45 -5.15
N ARG A 73 8.66 -0.63 -4.38
CA ARG A 73 8.74 -0.55 -2.91
C ARG A 73 9.83 0.40 -2.44
N THR A 74 11.04 0.28 -3.00
CA THR A 74 12.18 1.10 -2.59
C THR A 74 11.92 2.58 -2.83
N GLN A 75 11.30 2.93 -3.96
CA GLN A 75 10.92 4.30 -4.28
C GLN A 75 9.82 4.81 -3.35
N VAL A 76 8.77 4.02 -3.14
CA VAL A 76 7.64 4.36 -2.26
C VAL A 76 8.13 4.58 -0.83
N VAL A 77 8.91 3.67 -0.26
CA VAL A 77 9.47 3.80 1.11
C VAL A 77 10.35 5.05 1.23
N LYS A 78 11.15 5.34 0.20
CA LYS A 78 11.97 6.56 0.17
C LYS A 78 11.09 7.81 0.24
N GLN A 79 10.06 7.90 -0.59
CA GLN A 79 9.14 9.05 -0.61
C GLN A 79 8.36 9.17 0.70
N CYS A 80 7.83 8.08 1.23
CA CYS A 80 7.13 8.06 2.50
C CYS A 80 8.01 8.58 3.65
N ARG A 81 9.27 8.13 3.72
CA ARG A 81 10.22 8.59 4.75
C ARG A 81 10.62 10.05 4.61
N GLN A 82 10.78 10.55 3.38
CA GLN A 82 11.18 11.93 3.11
C GLN A 82 10.08 12.93 3.46
N ASN A 83 8.82 12.55 3.24
CA ASN A 83 7.67 13.45 3.38
C ASN A 83 6.82 13.17 4.63
N GLY A 84 7.12 12.11 5.40
CA GLY A 84 6.31 11.71 6.55
C GLY A 84 4.98 11.06 6.17
N TRP A 85 4.88 10.53 4.95
CA TRP A 85 3.66 9.89 4.43
C TRP A 85 3.47 8.48 4.96
N ASN A 86 2.24 8.11 5.24
CA ASN A 86 1.87 6.75 5.63
C ASN A 86 0.55 6.25 5.03
N VAL A 87 -0.15 7.08 4.26
CA VAL A 87 -1.41 6.74 3.58
C VAL A 87 -1.24 6.87 2.07
N LEU A 88 -1.31 5.75 1.37
CA LEU A 88 -1.13 5.66 -0.08
C LEU A 88 -2.42 5.22 -0.76
N GLY A 89 -2.82 5.90 -1.83
CA GLY A 89 -3.86 5.42 -2.73
C GLY A 89 -3.23 4.76 -3.97
N VAL A 90 -3.84 3.70 -4.48
CA VAL A 90 -3.51 3.09 -5.77
C VAL A 90 -4.74 3.13 -6.63
N THR A 91 -4.64 3.72 -7.82
CA THR A 91 -5.74 3.80 -8.78
C THR A 91 -5.21 3.61 -10.20
N SER A 92 -6.09 3.71 -11.19
CA SER A 92 -5.77 3.71 -12.61
C SER A 92 -6.69 4.66 -13.35
N PRO A 93 -6.33 5.15 -14.55
CA PRO A 93 -7.23 5.95 -15.37
C PRO A 93 -8.55 5.22 -15.67
N THR A 94 -8.45 3.96 -16.11
CA THR A 94 -9.61 3.16 -16.54
C THR A 94 -9.66 1.80 -15.85
N PRO A 95 -10.79 1.04 -15.93
CA PRO A 95 -10.88 -0.30 -15.38
C PRO A 95 -9.92 -1.29 -16.06
N HIS A 96 -9.56 -2.36 -15.35
CA HIS A 96 -8.75 -3.49 -15.84
C HIS A 96 -7.29 -3.18 -16.20
N GLU A 97 -6.72 -2.10 -15.69
CA GLU A 97 -5.30 -1.73 -15.88
C GLU A 97 -4.36 -2.29 -14.81
N GLY A 98 -4.86 -3.12 -13.90
CA GLY A 98 -4.05 -3.81 -12.90
C GLY A 98 -3.91 -3.08 -11.56
N LYS A 99 -4.74 -2.07 -11.26
CA LYS A 99 -4.72 -1.33 -9.99
C LYS A 99 -4.71 -2.25 -8.75
N THR A 100 -5.65 -3.18 -8.66
CA THR A 100 -5.76 -4.12 -7.54
C THR A 100 -4.54 -5.06 -7.47
N LEU A 101 -4.07 -5.58 -8.62
CA LEU A 101 -2.85 -6.38 -8.67
C LEU A 101 -1.64 -5.59 -8.16
N THR A 102 -1.55 -4.30 -8.52
CA THR A 102 -0.49 -3.40 -8.08
C THR A 102 -0.62 -3.10 -6.59
N ALA A 103 -1.82 -2.77 -6.09
CA ALA A 103 -2.06 -2.49 -4.68
C ALA A 103 -1.71 -3.69 -3.79
N VAL A 104 -2.15 -4.90 -4.16
CA VAL A 104 -1.85 -6.14 -3.45
C VAL A 104 -0.34 -6.41 -3.44
N ASN A 105 0.31 -6.45 -4.59
CA ASN A 105 1.73 -6.81 -4.67
C ASN A 105 2.67 -5.75 -4.10
N LEU A 106 2.32 -4.46 -4.22
CA LEU A 106 3.03 -3.40 -3.53
C LEU A 106 2.94 -3.58 -2.01
N SER A 107 1.73 -3.86 -1.49
CA SER A 107 1.50 -4.09 -0.06
C SER A 107 2.29 -5.29 0.46
N LEU A 108 2.31 -6.39 -0.29
CA LEU A 108 3.14 -7.55 0.02
C LEU A 108 4.63 -7.21 0.01
N ALA A 109 5.10 -6.49 -1.01
CA ALA A 109 6.49 -6.06 -1.09
C ALA A 109 6.89 -5.15 0.08
N LEU A 110 6.00 -4.23 0.49
CA LEU A 110 6.19 -3.35 1.65
C LEU A 110 6.25 -4.13 2.96
N ALA A 111 5.41 -5.16 3.11
CA ALA A 111 5.36 -6.00 4.31
C ALA A 111 6.58 -6.92 4.49
N MET A 112 7.33 -7.17 3.41
CA MET A 112 8.62 -7.88 3.48
C MET A 112 9.72 -7.06 4.14
N ASP A 113 9.56 -5.74 4.24
CA ASP A 113 10.45 -4.89 5.04
C ASP A 113 10.06 -5.01 6.52
N LEU A 114 10.91 -5.62 7.32
CA LEU A 114 10.67 -5.87 8.74
C LEU A 114 10.40 -4.59 9.57
N ALA A 115 10.69 -3.42 9.02
CA ALA A 115 10.50 -2.14 9.68
C ALA A 115 9.04 -1.62 9.65
N HIS A 116 8.18 -2.18 8.78
CA HIS A 116 6.83 -1.69 8.57
C HIS A 116 5.76 -2.77 8.78
N THR A 117 4.61 -2.35 9.25
CA THR A 117 3.36 -3.11 9.13
C THR A 117 2.55 -2.54 7.99
N VAL A 118 1.82 -3.36 7.26
CA VAL A 118 1.04 -2.92 6.11
C VAL A 118 -0.42 -3.33 6.27
N LEU A 119 -1.32 -2.38 6.08
CA LEU A 119 -2.74 -2.63 5.95
C LEU A 119 -3.17 -2.22 4.54
N LEU A 120 -3.65 -3.18 3.77
CA LEU A 120 -4.32 -2.93 2.50
C LEU A 120 -5.83 -2.83 2.74
N VAL A 121 -6.45 -1.77 2.23
CA VAL A 121 -7.90 -1.56 2.30
C VAL A 121 -8.47 -1.57 0.88
N ASP A 122 -9.42 -2.46 0.63
CA ASP A 122 -10.18 -2.47 -0.61
C ASP A 122 -11.27 -1.39 -0.54
N ALA A 123 -11.01 -0.28 -1.19
CA ALA A 123 -11.91 0.88 -1.24
C ALA A 123 -12.66 0.99 -2.58
N ASP A 124 -12.49 0.02 -3.50
CA ASP A 124 -13.35 -0.10 -4.70
C ASP A 124 -14.65 -0.82 -4.33
N MET A 125 -15.54 -0.14 -3.61
CA MET A 125 -16.81 -0.71 -3.15
C MET A 125 -17.82 -1.00 -4.27
N HIS A 126 -17.51 -0.64 -5.53
CA HIS A 126 -18.28 -1.06 -6.70
C HIS A 126 -17.85 -2.42 -7.24
N ARG A 127 -16.56 -2.71 -7.16
CA ARG A 127 -15.97 -3.95 -7.65
C ARG A 127 -14.88 -4.44 -6.69
N PRO A 128 -15.26 -4.80 -5.45
CA PRO A 128 -14.31 -5.30 -4.48
C PRO A 128 -13.60 -6.54 -5.04
N ALA A 129 -12.27 -6.53 -5.04
CA ALA A 129 -11.50 -7.58 -5.70
C ALA A 129 -10.27 -8.03 -4.90
N VAL A 130 -9.90 -7.34 -3.82
CA VAL A 130 -8.75 -7.73 -3.00
C VAL A 130 -8.92 -9.12 -2.40
N HIS A 131 -10.11 -9.47 -1.91
CA HIS A 131 -10.40 -10.81 -1.38
C HIS A 131 -10.16 -11.92 -2.42
N GLN A 132 -10.48 -11.67 -3.70
CA GLN A 132 -10.28 -12.63 -4.79
C GLN A 132 -8.79 -12.88 -5.04
N ALA A 133 -7.92 -11.86 -4.88
CA ALA A 133 -6.48 -12.03 -5.01
C ALA A 133 -5.92 -13.03 -3.97
N PHE A 134 -6.60 -13.21 -2.85
CA PHE A 134 -6.26 -14.19 -1.82
C PHE A 134 -7.09 -15.48 -1.92
N GLY A 135 -7.75 -15.74 -3.05
CA GLY A 135 -8.53 -16.97 -3.29
C GLY A 135 -9.79 -17.09 -2.42
N MET A 136 -10.31 -15.96 -1.94
CA MET A 136 -11.49 -15.93 -1.07
C MET A 136 -12.74 -15.59 -1.87
N ASP A 137 -13.85 -16.17 -1.49
CA ASP A 137 -15.18 -15.71 -1.89
C ASP A 137 -15.49 -14.36 -1.24
N SER A 138 -16.61 -13.75 -1.64
CA SER A 138 -17.07 -12.50 -1.03
C SER A 138 -17.22 -12.67 0.48
N CYS A 139 -16.73 -11.67 1.21
CA CYS A 139 -16.74 -11.66 2.67
C CYS A 139 -17.02 -10.24 3.19
N PRO A 140 -17.51 -10.10 4.43
CA PRO A 140 -17.71 -8.80 5.07
C PRO A 140 -16.40 -7.98 5.10
N GLY A 141 -16.54 -6.66 4.98
CA GLY A 141 -15.39 -5.77 4.92
C GLY A 141 -15.72 -4.30 5.22
N LEU A 142 -15.11 -3.40 4.45
CA LEU A 142 -15.23 -1.96 4.64
C LEU A 142 -16.69 -1.48 4.66
N THR A 143 -17.53 -1.99 3.77
CA THR A 143 -18.94 -1.60 3.70
C THR A 143 -19.71 -1.98 4.96
N GLU A 144 -19.47 -3.15 5.53
CA GLU A 144 -20.11 -3.58 6.78
C GLU A 144 -19.64 -2.76 7.97
N HIS A 145 -18.36 -2.33 7.95
CA HIS A 145 -17.88 -1.40 8.98
C HIS A 145 -18.59 -0.04 8.90
N LEU A 146 -18.66 0.53 7.70
CA LEU A 146 -19.22 1.88 7.51
C LEU A 146 -20.73 1.95 7.73
N PHE A 147 -21.47 0.91 7.35
CA PHE A 147 -22.95 0.94 7.35
C PHE A 147 -23.59 0.11 8.47
N ASP A 148 -22.96 -1.00 8.85
CA ASP A 148 -23.52 -1.92 9.84
C ASP A 148 -22.75 -1.90 11.17
N GLU A 149 -21.74 -1.00 11.29
CA GLU A 149 -20.93 -0.77 12.50
C GLU A 149 -20.18 -2.03 12.98
N VAL A 150 -19.89 -2.96 12.07
CA VAL A 150 -19.13 -4.16 12.42
C VAL A 150 -17.71 -3.76 12.83
N PRO A 151 -17.21 -4.22 13.99
CA PRO A 151 -15.86 -3.88 14.46
C PRO A 151 -14.77 -4.29 13.49
N LEU A 152 -13.78 -3.42 13.26
CA LEU A 152 -12.67 -3.68 12.32
C LEU A 152 -11.92 -4.98 12.64
N GLU A 153 -11.75 -5.29 13.91
CA GLU A 153 -11.03 -6.48 14.38
C GLU A 153 -11.65 -7.79 13.85
N GLN A 154 -12.96 -7.78 13.57
CA GLN A 154 -13.67 -8.93 13.00
C GLN A 154 -13.58 -9.01 11.48
N LEU A 155 -13.21 -7.92 10.81
CA LEU A 155 -13.16 -7.78 9.37
C LEU A 155 -11.74 -7.90 8.79
N LEU A 156 -10.72 -7.63 9.62
CA LEU A 156 -9.34 -7.73 9.20
C LEU A 156 -8.92 -9.19 8.96
N ILE A 157 -8.17 -9.40 7.87
CA ILE A 157 -7.71 -10.75 7.47
C ILE A 157 -6.18 -10.74 7.36
N HIS A 158 -5.55 -11.77 7.92
CA HIS A 158 -4.12 -12.03 7.82
C HIS A 158 -3.88 -13.25 6.90
N PRO A 159 -3.25 -13.08 5.73
CA PRO A 159 -3.04 -14.19 4.79
C PRO A 159 -1.75 -14.99 5.07
N GLY A 160 -1.23 -14.99 6.28
CA GLY A 160 -0.02 -15.74 6.63
C GLY A 160 1.29 -15.11 6.12
N ILE A 161 1.29 -13.91 5.56
CA ILE A 161 2.46 -13.28 4.95
C ILE A 161 2.96 -12.12 5.83
N GLY A 162 4.08 -12.31 6.50
CA GLY A 162 4.82 -11.26 7.21
C GLY A 162 3.94 -10.40 8.14
N ARG A 163 4.08 -9.07 8.03
CA ARG A 163 3.31 -8.08 8.81
C ARG A 163 2.23 -7.41 7.97
N PHE A 164 1.57 -8.21 7.14
CA PHE A 164 0.53 -7.77 6.20
C PHE A 164 -0.85 -8.22 6.69
N VAL A 165 -1.79 -7.30 6.69
CA VAL A 165 -3.23 -7.57 6.87
C VAL A 165 -4.00 -6.81 5.81
N PHE A 166 -5.20 -7.28 5.48
CA PHE A 166 -6.07 -6.53 4.60
C PHE A 166 -7.50 -6.44 5.14
N LEU A 167 -8.20 -5.39 4.73
CA LEU A 167 -9.62 -5.16 4.94
C LEU A 167 -10.31 -5.33 3.59
N PRO A 168 -11.14 -6.37 3.41
CA PRO A 168 -11.94 -6.54 2.19
C PRO A 168 -12.88 -5.37 1.96
N GLY A 169 -13.35 -5.16 0.72
CA GLY A 169 -14.33 -4.12 0.41
C GLY A 169 -15.74 -4.38 0.96
N GLY A 170 -16.06 -5.65 1.19
CA GLY A 170 -17.39 -6.06 1.66
C GLY A 170 -18.40 -6.17 0.53
N ARG A 171 -19.69 -5.94 0.82
CA ARG A 171 -20.74 -5.98 -0.19
C ARG A 171 -20.64 -4.82 -1.17
N VAL A 172 -21.06 -5.07 -2.40
CA VAL A 172 -21.13 -4.04 -3.44
C VAL A 172 -22.20 -3.01 -3.10
N ILE A 173 -21.88 -1.73 -3.24
CA ILE A 173 -22.81 -0.62 -3.03
C ILE A 173 -22.85 0.33 -4.25
N ALA A 174 -23.97 0.98 -4.48
CA ALA A 174 -24.12 1.90 -5.59
C ALA A 174 -23.59 3.31 -5.30
N ASN A 175 -23.62 3.72 -4.03
CA ASN A 175 -23.26 5.06 -3.54
C ASN A 175 -21.87 5.10 -2.90
N SER A 176 -20.89 4.50 -3.58
CA SER A 176 -19.51 4.40 -3.06
C SER A 176 -18.80 5.76 -2.97
N ALA A 177 -19.13 6.70 -3.87
CA ALA A 177 -18.54 8.04 -3.83
C ALA A 177 -18.92 8.79 -2.54
N GLU A 178 -20.20 8.73 -2.15
CA GLU A 178 -20.69 9.31 -0.91
C GLU A 178 -20.10 8.60 0.32
N ALA A 179 -19.94 7.27 0.24
CA ALA A 179 -19.34 6.49 1.31
C ALA A 179 -17.88 6.88 1.53
N LEU A 180 -17.09 7.00 0.46
CA LEU A 180 -15.68 7.40 0.51
C LEU A 180 -15.48 8.85 0.98
N ALA A 181 -16.40 9.75 0.63
CA ALA A 181 -16.39 11.15 1.06
C ALA A 181 -17.04 11.36 2.45
N SER A 182 -17.51 10.31 3.10
CA SER A 182 -18.27 10.42 4.34
C SER A 182 -17.40 10.78 5.54
N PRO A 183 -17.96 11.47 6.56
CA PRO A 183 -17.27 11.70 7.83
C PRO A 183 -16.85 10.40 8.53
N LYS A 184 -17.62 9.31 8.40
CA LYS A 184 -17.24 7.99 8.95
C LYS A 184 -15.96 7.48 8.32
N MET A 185 -15.79 7.63 7.00
CA MET A 185 -14.57 7.24 6.30
C MET A 185 -13.38 8.09 6.74
N ALA A 186 -13.56 9.40 6.89
CA ALA A 186 -12.53 10.29 7.41
C ALA A 186 -12.03 9.87 8.81
N VAL A 187 -12.97 9.59 9.72
CA VAL A 187 -12.66 9.11 11.08
C VAL A 187 -11.92 7.77 11.03
N LEU A 188 -12.36 6.85 10.17
CA LEU A 188 -11.71 5.55 9.98
C LEU A 188 -10.26 5.70 9.53
N VAL A 189 -10.00 6.53 8.51
CA VAL A 189 -8.62 6.74 8.00
C VAL A 189 -7.74 7.32 9.10
N GLU A 190 -8.20 8.32 9.83
CA GLU A 190 -7.46 8.92 10.95
C GLU A 190 -7.21 7.90 12.09
N GLU A 191 -8.17 7.08 12.43
CA GLU A 191 -7.99 5.99 13.41
C GLU A 191 -6.90 5.01 12.94
N LEU A 192 -6.99 4.54 11.70
CA LEU A 192 -6.03 3.60 11.13
C LEU A 192 -4.62 4.19 11.07
N LYS A 193 -4.51 5.49 10.77
CA LYS A 193 -3.26 6.24 10.68
C LYS A 193 -2.55 6.34 12.04
N HIS A 194 -3.30 6.57 13.10
CA HIS A 194 -2.75 6.79 14.44
C HIS A 194 -2.57 5.52 15.27
N ARG A 195 -3.33 4.48 14.99
CA ARG A 195 -3.32 3.23 15.78
C ARG A 195 -1.95 2.55 15.84
N TYR A 196 -1.13 2.70 14.76
CA TYR A 196 0.21 2.10 14.70
C TYR A 196 1.18 3.03 13.94
N PRO A 197 2.11 3.70 14.63
CA PRO A 197 2.99 4.72 14.03
C PRO A 197 3.89 4.23 12.89
N ALA A 198 4.19 2.93 12.84
CA ALA A 198 5.01 2.32 11.79
C ALA A 198 4.17 1.62 10.69
N ARG A 199 2.85 1.86 10.65
CA ARG A 199 1.95 1.25 9.67
C ARG A 199 1.89 2.08 8.41
N LEU A 200 2.03 1.39 7.28
CA LEU A 200 1.68 1.93 5.97
C LEU A 200 0.26 1.48 5.62
N LEU A 201 -0.57 2.43 5.24
CA LEU A 201 -1.92 2.19 4.73
C LEU A 201 -1.88 2.27 3.22
N VAL A 202 -2.41 1.25 2.56
CA VAL A 202 -2.56 1.22 1.10
C VAL A 202 -4.05 1.06 0.79
N PHE A 203 -4.60 1.96 -0.01
CA PHE A 203 -5.99 1.90 -0.45
C PHE A 203 -6.05 1.52 -1.93
N ASP A 204 -6.69 0.39 -2.24
CA ASP A 204 -7.07 0.04 -3.62
C ASP A 204 -8.33 0.83 -3.98
N LEU A 205 -8.18 1.83 -4.82
CA LEU A 205 -9.23 2.79 -5.18
C LEU A 205 -9.87 2.43 -6.54
N PRO A 206 -11.13 2.81 -6.79
CA PRO A 206 -11.74 2.66 -8.10
C PRO A 206 -11.00 3.46 -9.19
N PRO A 207 -11.27 3.21 -10.49
CA PRO A 207 -10.64 3.95 -11.57
C PRO A 207 -11.00 5.44 -11.57
N LEU A 208 -10.00 6.31 -11.69
CA LEU A 208 -10.10 7.76 -11.52
C LEU A 208 -11.07 8.43 -12.52
N LEU A 209 -11.02 8.01 -13.79
CA LEU A 209 -11.81 8.64 -14.85
C LEU A 209 -13.24 8.07 -14.98
N SER A 210 -13.53 7.00 -14.26
CA SER A 210 -14.83 6.34 -14.36
C SER A 210 -15.87 6.87 -13.38
N ARG A 211 -15.43 7.44 -12.25
CA ARG A 211 -16.30 7.84 -11.14
C ARG A 211 -15.68 8.94 -10.28
N ALA A 212 -16.54 9.64 -9.52
CA ALA A 212 -16.13 10.70 -8.61
C ALA A 212 -15.51 10.18 -7.28
N ASP A 213 -15.55 8.88 -7.03
CA ASP A 213 -15.14 8.21 -5.79
C ASP A 213 -13.75 8.64 -5.31
N VAL A 214 -12.76 8.59 -6.22
CA VAL A 214 -11.37 8.92 -5.89
C VAL A 214 -11.22 10.37 -5.49
N LEU A 215 -11.92 11.29 -6.19
CA LEU A 215 -11.84 12.72 -5.90
C LEU A 215 -12.33 13.05 -4.49
N GLY A 216 -13.39 12.37 -4.03
CA GLY A 216 -13.89 12.52 -2.66
C GLY A 216 -12.94 11.94 -1.62
N PHE A 217 -12.11 10.99 -1.99
CA PHE A 217 -11.17 10.31 -1.07
C PHE A 217 -9.77 10.95 -1.02
N VAL A 218 -9.35 11.67 -2.08
CA VAL A 218 -8.03 12.33 -2.17
C VAL A 218 -7.63 13.12 -0.92
N PRO A 219 -8.52 13.87 -0.22
CA PRO A 219 -8.14 14.60 0.98
C PRO A 219 -7.60 13.73 2.13
N HIS A 220 -7.83 12.42 2.09
CA HIS A 220 -7.46 11.48 3.15
C HIS A 220 -6.16 10.71 2.88
N ILE A 221 -5.55 10.88 1.70
CA ILE A 221 -4.31 10.20 1.32
C ILE A 221 -3.15 11.18 1.20
N ASP A 222 -1.95 10.70 1.50
CA ASP A 222 -0.72 11.49 1.40
C ASP A 222 -0.13 11.44 -0.02
N ALA A 223 -0.31 10.31 -0.71
CA ALA A 223 0.17 10.12 -2.09
C ALA A 223 -0.75 9.18 -2.89
N LEU A 224 -0.78 9.42 -4.19
CA LEU A 224 -1.52 8.60 -5.14
C LEU A 224 -0.54 7.97 -6.14
N LEU A 225 -0.64 6.66 -6.30
CA LEU A 225 0.03 5.90 -7.35
C LEU A 225 -0.98 5.68 -8.50
N LEU A 226 -0.58 6.10 -9.69
CA LEU A 226 -1.37 5.99 -10.91
C LEU A 226 -0.64 5.09 -11.92
#